data_0752c4e365d28d65c798f93bfed18a47
#
_entry.id   0752c4e365d28d65c798f93bfed18a47
#
_cell.length_a   1.000
_cell.length_b   1.000
_cell.length_c   1.000
_cell.angle_alpha   90.00
_cell.angle_beta   90.00
_cell.angle_gamma   90.00
#
_symmetry.space_group_name_H-M   'P 1'
#
loop_
_entity.id
_entity.type
_entity.pdbx_description
1 polymer ?
#
loop_
_entity_poly.entity_id
_entity_poly.type
_entity_poly.pdbx_seq_one_letter_code
_entity_poly.pdbx_strand_id
1 'polypeptide(L)'
;MGVLELRPNCECCDVDLPPASTEAMICTYECTFCRRCVDGHLMGMCPNCGGNLCPRPIRPAFLLDRNPPSPQRIHAATPCPLP
;
A
#
# COMPACT_ATOMS: atom_id res chain seq x y z
N MET A 1 18.19 -3.16 10.96
CA MET A 1 17.52 -3.69 9.78
C MET A 1 16.10 -3.20 9.73
N GLY A 2 15.67 -2.65 8.60
CA GLY A 2 14.33 -2.11 8.47
C GLY A 2 13.28 -3.17 8.20
N VAL A 3 12.04 -2.84 8.52
CA VAL A 3 10.90 -3.65 8.17
C VAL A 3 9.94 -2.81 7.34
N LEU A 4 9.00 -3.46 6.65
CA LEU A 4 8.01 -2.73 5.87
C LEU A 4 7.18 -1.83 6.78
N GLU A 5 6.82 -0.65 6.29
CA GLU A 5 6.07 0.32 7.06
C GLU A 5 4.64 -0.12 7.35
N LEU A 6 4.03 -0.92 6.47
CA LEU A 6 2.62 -1.29 6.55
C LEU A 6 1.74 -0.04 6.62
N ARG A 7 1.81 0.76 5.57
CA ARG A 7 1.03 2.00 5.51
C ARG A 7 -0.46 1.70 5.60
N PRO A 8 -1.22 2.54 6.30
CA PRO A 8 -2.60 2.20 6.69
C PRO A 8 -3.65 2.37 5.60
N ASN A 9 -3.30 2.93 4.44
CA ASN A 9 -4.30 3.29 3.44
C ASN A 9 -3.76 3.22 2.02
N CYS A 10 -4.69 3.19 1.08
CA CYS A 10 -4.38 3.32 -0.34
C CYS A 10 -4.08 4.79 -0.66
N GLU A 11 -2.93 5.08 -1.27
CA GLU A 11 -2.57 6.46 -1.63
C GLU A 11 -3.52 7.04 -2.67
N CYS A 12 -4.19 6.20 -3.40
CA CYS A 12 -5.04 6.58 -4.53
C CYS A 12 -6.45 6.94 -4.08
N CYS A 13 -7.15 6.02 -3.42
CA CYS A 13 -8.54 6.21 -3.02
C CYS A 13 -8.73 6.37 -1.51
N ASP A 14 -7.65 6.28 -0.75
CA ASP A 14 -7.63 6.46 0.71
C ASP A 14 -8.40 5.40 1.49
N VAL A 15 -8.73 4.27 0.86
CA VAL A 15 -9.38 3.17 1.60
C VAL A 15 -8.41 2.59 2.62
N ASP A 16 -8.94 2.20 3.78
CA ASP A 16 -8.11 1.61 4.83
C ASP A 16 -7.55 0.25 4.39
N LEU A 17 -6.27 0.04 4.67
CA LEU A 17 -5.58 -1.21 4.37
C LEU A 17 -4.87 -1.69 5.64
N PRO A 18 -5.62 -2.37 6.53
CA PRO A 18 -5.02 -2.86 7.78
C PRO A 18 -3.90 -3.86 7.51
N PRO A 19 -3.03 -4.12 8.50
CA PRO A 19 -1.85 -4.98 8.29
C PRO A 19 -2.15 -6.36 7.73
N ALA A 20 -3.32 -6.92 8.04
CA ALA A 20 -3.72 -8.24 7.56
C ALA A 20 -4.46 -8.20 6.24
N SER A 21 -4.59 -7.03 5.61
CA SER A 21 -5.35 -6.90 4.37
C SER A 21 -4.69 -7.68 3.24
N THR A 22 -5.48 -8.44 2.50
CA THR A 22 -5.04 -9.13 1.29
C THR A 22 -5.17 -8.22 0.06
N GLU A 23 -5.69 -7.02 0.24
CA GLU A 23 -5.92 -6.07 -0.87
C GLU A 23 -4.81 -5.04 -1.01
N ALA A 24 -3.82 -5.03 -0.10
CA ALA A 24 -2.73 -4.08 -0.16
C ALA A 24 -1.65 -4.53 -1.15
N MET A 25 -1.25 -3.62 -2.04
CA MET A 25 -0.21 -3.84 -3.02
C MET A 25 0.88 -2.80 -2.82
N ILE A 26 2.14 -3.17 -2.98
CA ILE A 26 3.26 -2.25 -2.78
C ILE A 26 4.28 -2.34 -3.90
N CYS A 27 5.02 -1.25 -4.10
CA CYS A 27 6.21 -1.22 -4.94
C CYS A 27 7.46 -1.37 -4.06
N THR A 28 8.65 -1.24 -4.66
CA THR A 28 9.90 -1.38 -3.89
C THR A 28 10.13 -0.23 -2.91
N TYR A 29 9.48 0.89 -3.09
CA TYR A 29 9.52 2.03 -2.15
C TYR A 29 8.36 2.01 -1.16
N GLU A 30 7.59 0.91 -1.14
CA GLU A 30 6.45 0.71 -0.25
C GLU A 30 5.29 1.68 -0.48
N CYS A 31 5.25 2.33 -1.63
CA CYS A 31 4.04 3.05 -2.03
C CYS A 31 2.89 2.05 -2.04
N THR A 32 1.81 2.36 -1.34
CA THR A 32 0.76 1.40 -1.04
C THR A 32 -0.55 1.76 -1.74
N PHE A 33 -1.14 0.78 -2.41
CA PHE A 33 -2.38 0.96 -3.16
C PHE A 33 -3.26 -0.26 -2.95
N CYS A 34 -4.58 -0.07 -3.03
CA CYS A 34 -5.47 -1.22 -2.95
C CYS A 34 -5.51 -1.94 -4.31
N ARG A 35 -5.81 -3.24 -4.26
CA ARG A 35 -5.85 -4.07 -5.47
C ARG A 35 -6.76 -3.49 -6.54
N ARG A 36 -7.90 -2.93 -6.15
CA ARG A 36 -8.87 -2.38 -7.10
C ARG A 36 -8.27 -1.20 -7.87
N CYS A 37 -7.54 -0.31 -7.18
CA CYS A 37 -6.86 0.79 -7.86
C CYS A 37 -5.74 0.29 -8.76
N VAL A 38 -4.97 -0.71 -8.30
CA VAL A 38 -3.88 -1.27 -9.10
C VAL A 38 -4.42 -1.87 -10.38
N ASP A 39 -5.51 -2.65 -10.30
CA ASP A 39 -6.08 -3.31 -11.46
C ASP A 39 -6.83 -2.33 -12.37
N GLY A 40 -7.55 -1.37 -11.79
CA GLY A 40 -8.45 -0.51 -12.55
C GLY A 40 -7.83 0.80 -13.04
N HIS A 41 -6.87 1.34 -12.29
CA HIS A 41 -6.31 2.67 -12.59
C HIS A 41 -4.82 2.65 -12.91
N LEU A 42 -4.06 1.81 -12.22
CA LEU A 42 -2.61 1.85 -12.27
C LEU A 42 -1.99 0.82 -13.20
N MET A 43 -2.78 -0.14 -13.65
CA MET A 43 -2.34 -1.22 -14.56
C MET A 43 -1.10 -1.95 -14.03
N GLY A 44 -1.04 -2.15 -12.72
CA GLY A 44 0.05 -2.89 -12.09
C GLY A 44 1.33 -2.07 -11.89
N MET A 45 1.32 -0.79 -12.22
CA MET A 45 2.51 0.05 -12.15
C MET A 45 2.35 1.15 -11.12
N CYS A 46 3.38 1.35 -10.29
CA CYS A 46 3.38 2.42 -9.30
C CYS A 46 3.47 3.79 -9.99
N PRO A 47 2.53 4.71 -9.73
CA PRO A 47 2.56 6.03 -10.36
C PRO A 47 3.69 6.91 -9.84
N ASN A 48 4.29 6.57 -8.69
CA ASN A 48 5.35 7.38 -8.08
C ASN A 48 6.73 6.98 -8.59
N CYS A 49 7.00 5.68 -8.70
CA CYS A 49 8.35 5.23 -9.05
C CYS A 49 8.42 4.47 -10.37
N GLY A 50 7.29 4.11 -10.96
CA GLY A 50 7.25 3.37 -12.22
C GLY A 50 7.50 1.88 -12.10
N GLY A 51 7.75 1.38 -10.89
CA GLY A 51 7.96 -0.04 -10.67
C GLY A 51 6.65 -0.82 -10.63
N ASN A 52 6.74 -2.14 -10.63
CA ASN A 52 5.55 -2.96 -10.56
C ASN A 52 5.02 -3.03 -9.12
N LEU A 53 3.74 -3.32 -9.01
CA LEU A 53 3.06 -3.46 -7.72
C LEU A 53 2.76 -4.92 -7.47
N CYS A 54 3.11 -5.39 -6.27
CA CYS A 54 2.92 -6.78 -5.86
C CYS A 54 2.15 -6.84 -4.55
N PRO A 55 1.49 -7.98 -4.24
CA PRO A 55 0.82 -8.11 -2.95
C PRO A 55 1.76 -7.85 -1.79
N ARG A 56 1.28 -7.08 -0.81
CA ARG A 56 2.07 -6.76 0.37
C ARG A 56 2.12 -7.97 1.30
N PRO A 57 3.32 -8.37 1.77
CA PRO A 57 3.41 -9.45 2.76
C PRO A 57 2.65 -9.09 4.03
N ILE A 58 2.05 -10.10 4.64
CA ILE A 58 1.28 -9.92 5.88
C ILE A 58 2.17 -10.21 7.06
N ARG A 59 2.29 -9.23 7.97
CA ARG A 59 3.06 -9.43 9.19
C ARG A 59 2.20 -10.19 10.19
N PRO A 60 2.72 -11.31 10.77
CA PRO A 60 1.95 -12.05 11.77
C PRO A 60 1.55 -11.17 12.94
N ALA A 61 0.38 -11.43 13.52
CA ALA A 61 -0.16 -10.61 14.59
C ALA A 61 0.80 -10.51 15.78
N PHE A 62 1.51 -11.59 16.12
CA PHE A 62 2.42 -11.56 17.27
C PHE A 62 3.63 -10.66 17.06
N LEU A 63 3.93 -10.29 15.82
CA LEU A 63 5.03 -9.36 15.52
C LEU A 63 4.58 -7.91 15.49
N LEU A 64 3.28 -7.66 15.43
CA LEU A 64 2.78 -6.29 15.38
C LEU A 64 3.01 -5.53 16.69
N ASP A 65 3.16 -6.24 17.81
CA ASP A 65 3.49 -5.61 19.09
C ASP A 65 4.87 -4.97 19.07
N ARG A 66 5.84 -5.62 18.39
CA ARG A 66 7.20 -5.11 18.30
C ARG A 66 7.39 -4.16 17.13
N ASN A 67 6.67 -4.43 16.05
CA ASN A 67 6.80 -3.68 14.81
C ASN A 67 5.40 -3.31 14.33
N PRO A 68 4.77 -2.30 14.96
CA PRO A 68 3.43 -1.89 14.59
C PRO A 68 3.38 -1.28 13.20
N PRO A 69 2.19 -1.26 12.57
CA PRO A 69 2.04 -0.60 11.28
C PRO A 69 2.24 0.90 11.42
N SER A 70 2.56 1.55 10.31
CA SER A 70 2.70 3.01 10.30
C SER A 70 1.35 3.67 10.61
N PRO A 71 1.31 4.67 11.50
CA PRO A 71 0.10 5.43 11.74
C PRO A 71 -0.11 6.55 10.74
N GLN A 72 0.90 6.83 9.91
CA GLN A 72 0.86 7.98 8.99
C GLN A 72 0.12 7.62 7.71
N ARG A 73 -0.99 8.33 7.46
CA ARG A 73 -1.73 8.19 6.21
C ARG A 73 -1.07 9.07 5.15
N ILE A 74 -0.88 8.49 3.97
CA ILE A 74 -0.35 9.21 2.81
C ILE A 74 -1.39 9.12 1.71
N HIS A 75 -1.89 10.27 1.26
CA HIS A 75 -2.86 10.34 0.18
C HIS A 75 -2.27 11.22 -0.91
N ALA A 76 -2.27 10.74 -2.13
CA ALA A 76 -1.71 11.49 -3.24
C ALA A 76 -2.38 12.84 -3.40
N ALA A 77 -1.58 13.89 -3.63
CA ALA A 77 -2.11 15.25 -3.85
C ALA A 77 -2.96 15.29 -5.11
N THR A 78 -2.58 14.50 -6.12
CA THR A 78 -3.37 14.35 -7.34
C THR A 78 -4.12 13.03 -7.25
N PRO A 79 -5.45 13.02 -7.34
CA PRO A 79 -6.21 11.77 -7.29
C PRO A 79 -5.76 10.80 -8.39
N CYS A 80 -5.98 9.52 -8.14
CA CYS A 80 -5.74 8.51 -9.16
C CYS A 80 -6.48 8.86 -10.44
N PRO A 81 -5.87 8.58 -11.60
CA PRO A 81 -6.61 8.72 -12.85
C PRO A 81 -7.86 7.86 -12.80
N LEU A 82 -8.98 8.43 -13.21
CA LEU A 82 -10.22 7.67 -13.29
C LEU A 82 -10.16 6.76 -14.52
N PRO A 83 -10.81 5.58 -14.43
CA PRO A 83 -10.87 4.69 -15.59
C PRO A 83 -11.62 5.29 -16.75
#